data_fef83d78e9d9e5fa9b953cd353146148
#
_entry.id   fef83d78e9d9e5fa9b953cd353146148
#
_cell.length_a   1.000
_cell.length_b   1.000
_cell.length_c   1.000
_cell.angle_alpha   90.00
_cell.angle_beta   90.00
_cell.angle_gamma   90.00
#
_symmetry.space_group_name_H-M   'P 1'
#
loop_
_entity.id
_entity.type
_entity.pdbx_description
1 polymer ?
#
loop_
_entity_poly.entity_id
_entity_poly.type
_entity_poly.pdbx_seq_one_letter_code
_entity_poly.pdbx_strand_id
1 'polypeptide(L)'
;MNARTAVRPVSPGRTLLLPLAIALAAILFALRPVAVAGAERPNVIVVMTDDQGYGDLSYHGNPVIETKHLDRLADESLRLTDFHVAPMCTPTRGQLLTGLDAFRNRAMNVSSGRTLLRRDVPTMADVFASAGYRTGSFGKWHLGDNYPYRPQDRGFHESIWFPSSHINSVPDYWDNDYFDDVYSHNGQRQEYEGYCTDVFFREAMDWMKATAEEGRPFLTYIPLNAAHWPHFVPDEYRGPIRESLEAQLDQLPKLNPEQQQALVSFLAMIANIDDNMGRLETFLQQSGLRDNTIVVFLTDNGSTMGPRYFNAGMKGGKVTLWEGGHRVPCFIRWPAGELLPPQDIGELSHVQDLLPTLMDLCGIEHPFRVPLDGTSLAGLLRGEQKQLPDRMLVINYSRMPRAKQPTPANRATPRRDGAAVMWKQWRLLHDAQLYNLAEDPHQDRNVIDEHPEVVARMRRHLDRWWEGVRDDARTIERVVIGDEAENPMQLTACEWLDVFVDQQRQVRRADLKNGIWHLDVAEPGEYSFELRRWPAESGLALTDGVPETPVTDGVYVEGVPLPIHAARIRIDGNEQKAEAPEGSESVRFTAKLQPGPVELQTWFVDEAGNEICGAYYVRVERIE
;
A
#
# COMPACT_ATOMS: atom_id res chain seq x y z
N MET A 1 92.62 72.65 -8.28
CA MET A 1 92.20 72.63 -6.89
C MET A 1 90.77 72.09 -6.84
N ASN A 2 90.67 70.97 -6.33
CA ASN A 2 89.50 70.18 -5.83
C ASN A 2 88.13 70.38 -6.51
N ALA A 3 87.79 69.45 -7.39
CA ALA A 3 86.40 69.11 -7.75
C ALA A 3 85.98 67.89 -6.92
N ARG A 4 84.88 68.01 -6.29
CA ARG A 4 84.19 66.84 -5.62
C ARG A 4 83.06 66.44 -6.50
N THR A 5 83.16 65.26 -7.01
CA THR A 5 82.09 64.49 -7.75
C THR A 5 81.10 63.91 -6.73
N ALA A 6 79.80 64.19 -6.88
CA ALA A 6 78.72 63.62 -6.06
C ALA A 6 78.15 62.37 -6.84
N VAL A 7 78.20 61.24 -6.16
CA VAL A 7 77.58 59.99 -6.64
C VAL A 7 76.11 59.95 -6.15
N ARG A 8 75.19 59.82 -7.07
CA ARG A 8 73.74 59.53 -6.79
C ARG A 8 73.51 58.07 -6.52
N PRO A 9 72.73 57.67 -5.53
CA PRO A 9 72.40 56.28 -5.31
C PRO A 9 71.25 55.83 -6.27
N VAL A 10 71.42 54.62 -6.86
CA VAL A 10 70.44 53.93 -7.68
C VAL A 10 69.47 53.20 -6.76
N SER A 11 68.18 53.48 -6.91
CA SER A 11 67.11 52.78 -6.19
C SER A 11 66.85 51.41 -6.82
N PRO A 12 66.64 50.30 -6.05
CA PRO A 12 66.38 48.96 -6.61
C PRO A 12 64.92 48.85 -7.11
N GLY A 13 64.79 48.23 -8.26
CA GLY A 13 63.54 48.08 -9.03
C GLY A 13 62.41 47.32 -8.31
N ARG A 14 61.24 47.95 -8.40
CA ARG A 14 59.94 47.47 -7.92
C ARG A 14 59.07 46.83 -9.00
N THR A 15 59.62 46.12 -9.97
CA THR A 15 58.87 45.72 -11.18
C THR A 15 58.80 44.21 -11.50
N LEU A 16 59.25 43.32 -10.64
CA LEU A 16 59.23 41.87 -10.91
C LEU A 16 58.32 41.01 -9.99
N LEU A 17 57.63 41.61 -9.00
CA LEU A 17 56.75 40.86 -8.08
C LEU A 17 55.26 40.82 -8.48
N LEU A 18 54.82 41.76 -9.34
CA LEU A 18 53.40 41.84 -9.71
C LEU A 18 52.96 40.70 -10.71
N PRO A 19 53.72 40.33 -11.71
CA PRO A 19 53.32 39.22 -12.59
C PRO A 19 53.41 37.85 -11.90
N LEU A 20 54.26 37.65 -10.93
CA LEU A 20 54.37 36.40 -10.17
C LEU A 20 53.20 36.20 -9.21
N ALA A 21 52.72 37.28 -8.56
CA ALA A 21 51.55 37.22 -7.67
C ALA A 21 50.24 36.97 -8.44
N ILE A 22 50.09 37.52 -9.64
CA ILE A 22 48.93 37.26 -10.53
C ILE A 22 48.99 35.82 -11.08
N ALA A 23 50.14 35.28 -11.45
CA ALA A 23 50.28 33.90 -11.88
C ALA A 23 50.02 32.91 -10.73
N LEU A 24 50.45 33.21 -9.50
CA LEU A 24 50.17 32.36 -8.32
C LEU A 24 48.68 32.40 -7.92
N ALA A 25 48.03 33.56 -8.02
CA ALA A 25 46.59 33.72 -7.77
C ALA A 25 45.76 33.01 -8.87
N ALA A 26 46.17 33.02 -10.13
CA ALA A 26 45.52 32.29 -11.19
C ALA A 26 45.70 30.76 -11.04
N ILE A 27 46.84 30.27 -10.54
CA ILE A 27 47.08 28.85 -10.27
C ILE A 27 46.31 28.40 -9.03
N LEU A 28 46.16 29.23 -7.97
CA LEU A 28 45.34 28.96 -6.81
C LEU A 28 43.82 28.99 -7.11
N PHE A 29 43.40 29.78 -8.11
CA PHE A 29 42.01 29.77 -8.61
C PHE A 29 41.69 28.57 -9.50
N ALA A 30 42.69 28.04 -10.24
CA ALA A 30 42.58 26.83 -11.04
C ALA A 30 42.69 25.52 -10.21
N LEU A 31 43.20 25.60 -8.96
CA LEU A 31 43.25 24.52 -7.98
C LEU A 31 42.12 24.55 -6.96
N ARG A 32 41.02 25.26 -7.25
CA ARG A 32 39.78 24.95 -6.52
C ARG A 32 39.50 23.46 -6.78
N PRO A 33 39.38 22.62 -5.71
CA PRO A 33 38.88 21.29 -5.94
C PRO A 33 37.58 21.47 -6.70
N VAL A 34 37.48 20.94 -7.92
CA VAL A 34 36.21 20.63 -8.52
C VAL A 34 35.58 19.76 -7.44
N ALA A 35 34.64 20.33 -6.69
CA ALA A 35 33.74 19.49 -5.91
C ALA A 35 33.25 18.47 -6.93
N VAL A 36 33.72 17.23 -6.80
CA VAL A 36 33.07 16.12 -7.45
C VAL A 36 31.66 16.27 -6.95
N ALA A 37 30.76 16.79 -7.81
CA ALA A 37 29.35 16.78 -7.54
C ALA A 37 29.10 15.33 -7.18
N GLY A 38 28.84 15.04 -5.90
CA GLY A 38 28.46 13.72 -5.46
C GLY A 38 27.33 13.33 -6.40
N ALA A 39 27.41 12.14 -7.00
CA ALA A 39 26.43 11.69 -7.95
C ALA A 39 25.04 12.07 -7.39
N GLU A 40 24.28 12.83 -8.16
CA GLU A 40 22.98 13.33 -7.73
C GLU A 40 22.13 12.12 -7.34
N ARG A 41 21.62 12.10 -6.12
CA ARG A 41 20.86 10.93 -5.61
C ARG A 41 19.70 10.64 -6.56
N PRO A 42 19.45 9.37 -6.91
CA PRO A 42 18.37 9.03 -7.82
C PRO A 42 17.00 9.35 -7.21
N ASN A 43 16.05 9.73 -8.04
CA ASN A 43 14.65 9.70 -7.67
C ASN A 43 14.14 8.25 -7.61
N VAL A 44 13.08 8.01 -6.85
CA VAL A 44 12.46 6.69 -6.71
C VAL A 44 10.96 6.81 -6.96
N ILE A 45 10.44 5.97 -7.83
CA ILE A 45 9.00 5.81 -8.08
C ILE A 45 8.65 4.35 -7.85
N VAL A 46 7.68 4.09 -6.98
CA VAL A 46 7.12 2.76 -6.75
C VAL A 46 5.66 2.78 -7.15
N VAL A 47 5.33 2.09 -8.23
CA VAL A 47 3.95 1.88 -8.70
C VAL A 47 3.49 0.51 -8.26
N MET A 48 2.39 0.44 -7.50
CA MET A 48 1.80 -0.81 -7.03
C MET A 48 0.33 -0.88 -7.44
N THR A 49 -0.02 -1.91 -8.21
CA THR A 49 -1.42 -2.18 -8.59
C THR A 49 -2.12 -3.07 -7.57
N ASP A 50 -3.44 -3.11 -7.61
CA ASP A 50 -4.29 -3.88 -6.69
C ASP A 50 -5.00 -5.00 -7.44
N ASP A 51 -5.00 -6.20 -6.88
CA ASP A 51 -5.69 -7.39 -7.40
C ASP A 51 -5.26 -7.88 -8.80
N GLN A 52 -4.22 -7.30 -9.37
CA GLN A 52 -3.61 -7.72 -10.62
C GLN A 52 -2.57 -8.82 -10.34
N GLY A 53 -2.67 -9.95 -11.02
CA GLY A 53 -1.72 -11.05 -10.85
C GLY A 53 -0.64 -11.11 -11.92
N TYR A 54 0.27 -12.07 -11.77
CA TYR A 54 1.38 -12.31 -12.69
C TYR A 54 0.91 -12.53 -14.13
N GLY A 55 -0.17 -13.29 -14.33
CA GLY A 55 -0.73 -13.62 -15.64
C GLY A 55 -1.56 -12.51 -16.28
N ASP A 56 -1.77 -11.36 -15.63
CA ASP A 56 -2.63 -10.31 -16.16
C ASP A 56 -1.87 -9.27 -17.02
N LEU A 57 -0.66 -9.62 -17.46
CA LEU A 57 0.17 -8.83 -18.39
C LEU A 57 0.41 -9.60 -19.69
N SER A 58 0.38 -8.92 -20.85
CA SER A 58 0.77 -9.52 -22.12
C SER A 58 2.20 -10.03 -22.11
N TYR A 59 3.11 -9.38 -21.39
CA TYR A 59 4.49 -9.81 -21.17
C TYR A 59 4.59 -11.25 -20.63
N HIS A 60 3.64 -11.67 -19.81
CA HIS A 60 3.57 -13.01 -19.23
C HIS A 60 2.64 -13.97 -20.02
N GLY A 61 2.27 -13.61 -21.24
CA GLY A 61 1.52 -14.46 -22.17
C GLY A 61 0.01 -14.36 -22.02
N ASN A 62 -0.54 -13.31 -21.41
CA ASN A 62 -1.99 -13.11 -21.40
C ASN A 62 -2.54 -13.01 -22.82
N PRO A 63 -3.52 -13.86 -23.20
CA PRO A 63 -4.01 -13.91 -24.57
C PRO A 63 -5.04 -12.83 -24.90
N VAL A 64 -5.57 -12.10 -23.91
CA VAL A 64 -6.72 -11.21 -24.09
C VAL A 64 -6.33 -9.74 -24.08
N ILE A 65 -5.39 -9.34 -23.23
CA ILE A 65 -4.96 -7.94 -23.07
C ILE A 65 -3.60 -7.69 -23.71
N GLU A 66 -3.41 -6.51 -24.27
CA GLU A 66 -2.10 -5.96 -24.64
C GLU A 66 -1.71 -4.85 -23.64
N THR A 67 -0.55 -5.00 -22.98
CA THR A 67 0.00 -4.05 -22.00
C THR A 67 1.32 -3.46 -22.52
N LYS A 68 1.23 -2.70 -23.63
CA LYS A 68 2.40 -2.25 -24.44
C LYS A 68 3.43 -1.45 -23.65
N HIS A 69 2.97 -0.62 -22.71
CA HIS A 69 3.86 0.24 -21.94
C HIS A 69 4.52 -0.51 -20.78
N LEU A 70 3.78 -1.41 -20.13
CA LEU A 70 4.32 -2.31 -19.12
C LEU A 70 5.24 -3.36 -19.72
N ASP A 71 4.92 -3.89 -20.92
CA ASP A 71 5.79 -4.80 -21.65
C ASP A 71 7.12 -4.12 -22.01
N ARG A 72 7.08 -2.86 -22.47
CA ARG A 72 8.27 -2.08 -22.70
C ARG A 72 9.07 -1.83 -21.43
N LEU A 73 8.40 -1.49 -20.32
CA LEU A 73 9.07 -1.34 -19.01
C LEU A 73 9.76 -2.65 -18.62
N ALA A 74 9.09 -3.81 -18.79
CA ALA A 74 9.68 -5.11 -18.53
C ALA A 74 10.92 -5.38 -19.39
N ASP A 75 10.87 -5.09 -20.69
CA ASP A 75 12.01 -5.24 -21.60
C ASP A 75 13.22 -4.35 -21.21
N GLU A 76 12.96 -3.20 -20.60
CA GLU A 76 13.99 -2.25 -20.15
C GLU A 76 14.42 -2.47 -18.68
N SER A 77 13.92 -3.49 -17.99
CA SER A 77 14.08 -3.72 -16.55
C SER A 77 14.85 -4.99 -16.19
N LEU A 78 15.37 -5.02 -14.97
CA LEU A 78 15.62 -6.27 -14.25
C LEU A 78 14.28 -6.79 -13.73
N ARG A 79 13.93 -8.04 -14.09
CA ARG A 79 12.67 -8.68 -13.76
C ARG A 79 12.91 -9.75 -12.70
N LEU A 80 12.34 -9.55 -11.50
CA LEU A 80 12.40 -10.54 -10.44
C LEU A 80 11.34 -11.60 -10.70
N THR A 81 11.73 -12.77 -11.22
CA THR A 81 10.78 -13.79 -11.71
C THR A 81 10.31 -14.77 -10.62
N ASP A 82 11.00 -14.85 -9.48
CA ASP A 82 10.56 -15.57 -8.27
C ASP A 82 10.36 -14.57 -7.12
N PHE A 83 9.52 -13.54 -7.39
CA PHE A 83 9.21 -12.44 -6.47
C PHE A 83 7.84 -12.65 -5.84
N HIS A 84 7.80 -12.54 -4.52
CA HIS A 84 6.62 -12.86 -3.72
C HIS A 84 6.17 -11.69 -2.85
N VAL A 85 4.87 -11.69 -2.59
CA VAL A 85 4.17 -10.74 -1.71
C VAL A 85 3.25 -11.53 -0.77
N ALA A 86 2.55 -10.87 0.14
CA ALA A 86 1.45 -11.53 0.84
C ALA A 86 0.26 -11.74 -0.14
N PRO A 87 -0.60 -12.77 0.07
CA PRO A 87 -1.74 -12.98 -0.83
C PRO A 87 -2.90 -11.99 -0.58
N MET A 88 -2.61 -10.82 -0.02
CA MET A 88 -3.56 -9.77 0.39
C MET A 88 -2.91 -8.39 0.41
N CYS A 89 -3.73 -7.35 0.16
CA CYS A 89 -3.31 -5.95 0.02
C CYS A 89 -2.57 -5.40 1.25
N THR A 90 -3.22 -5.32 2.42
CA THR A 90 -2.67 -4.69 3.64
C THR A 90 -1.33 -5.27 4.07
N PRO A 91 -1.17 -6.60 4.24
CA PRO A 91 0.13 -7.15 4.66
C PRO A 91 1.25 -6.87 3.64
N THR A 92 0.97 -6.93 2.34
CA THR A 92 1.97 -6.58 1.32
C THR A 92 2.39 -5.12 1.42
N ARG A 93 1.43 -4.19 1.56
CA ARG A 93 1.70 -2.75 1.67
C ARG A 93 2.50 -2.42 2.93
N GLY A 94 2.13 -3.02 4.07
CA GLY A 94 2.90 -2.92 5.31
C GLY A 94 4.32 -3.47 5.19
N GLN A 95 4.51 -4.62 4.54
CA GLN A 95 5.84 -5.22 4.31
C GLN A 95 6.69 -4.39 3.36
N LEU A 96 6.13 -3.82 2.28
CA LEU A 96 6.83 -2.91 1.37
C LEU A 96 7.37 -1.69 2.12
N LEU A 97 6.49 -1.04 2.88
CA LEU A 97 6.81 0.25 3.50
C LEU A 97 7.72 0.11 4.73
N THR A 98 7.75 -1.04 5.39
CA THR A 98 8.54 -1.21 6.62
C THR A 98 9.74 -2.14 6.48
N GLY A 99 9.79 -2.97 5.44
CA GLY A 99 10.79 -4.05 5.32
C GLY A 99 10.65 -5.14 6.40
N LEU A 100 9.53 -5.17 7.12
CA LEU A 100 9.24 -6.11 8.20
C LEU A 100 8.20 -7.14 7.78
N ASP A 101 8.25 -8.32 8.40
CA ASP A 101 7.16 -9.31 8.33
C ASP A 101 5.81 -8.69 8.72
N ALA A 102 4.73 -9.10 8.05
CA ALA A 102 3.39 -8.56 8.27
C ALA A 102 2.90 -8.68 9.72
N PHE A 103 3.33 -9.72 10.44
CA PHE A 103 2.98 -9.86 11.85
C PHE A 103 3.78 -8.95 12.75
N ARG A 104 5.03 -8.65 12.39
CA ARG A 104 5.85 -7.69 13.13
C ARG A 104 5.40 -6.24 12.94
N ASN A 105 4.98 -5.90 11.73
CA ASN A 105 4.44 -4.57 11.44
C ASN A 105 2.95 -4.44 11.78
N ARG A 106 2.25 -5.55 12.13
CA ARG A 106 0.86 -5.68 12.61
C ARG A 106 -0.22 -5.34 11.59
N ALA A 107 0.12 -4.89 10.40
CA ALA A 107 -0.82 -4.73 9.28
C ALA A 107 -1.08 -6.11 8.63
N MET A 108 -1.97 -6.90 9.22
CA MET A 108 -2.07 -8.35 8.97
C MET A 108 -3.27 -8.76 8.14
N ASN A 109 -4.31 -7.92 8.07
CA ASN A 109 -5.58 -8.26 7.41
C ASN A 109 -6.20 -6.98 6.81
N VAL A 110 -7.14 -7.14 5.89
CA VAL A 110 -7.75 -6.06 5.08
C VAL A 110 -8.78 -5.21 5.83
N SER A 111 -9.22 -5.61 7.00
CA SER A 111 -10.18 -4.91 7.84
C SER A 111 -10.22 -5.57 9.22
N SER A 112 -11.31 -5.40 9.95
CA SER A 112 -11.53 -6.07 11.24
C SER A 112 -10.52 -5.64 12.31
N GLY A 113 -10.16 -4.34 12.34
CA GLY A 113 -9.22 -3.76 13.29
C GLY A 113 -7.79 -4.30 13.18
N ARG A 114 -7.41 -4.85 12.00
CA ARG A 114 -6.08 -5.44 11.76
C ARG A 114 -5.36 -4.86 10.55
N THR A 115 -5.75 -3.66 10.15
CA THR A 115 -5.09 -2.89 9.10
C THR A 115 -4.04 -1.93 9.63
N LEU A 116 -4.11 -1.59 10.93
CA LEU A 116 -3.29 -0.56 11.54
C LEU A 116 -1.81 -0.94 11.53
N LEU A 117 -1.01 -0.15 10.84
CA LEU A 117 0.43 -0.31 10.79
C LEU A 117 1.04 0.07 12.13
N ARG A 118 1.81 -0.80 12.74
CA ARG A 118 2.51 -0.55 14.00
C ARG A 118 3.16 0.83 14.06
N ARG A 119 2.73 1.67 15.00
CA ARG A 119 3.06 3.11 15.05
C ARG A 119 4.52 3.42 15.41
N ASP A 120 5.22 2.50 16.10
CA ASP A 120 6.61 2.69 16.55
C ASP A 120 7.66 2.17 15.55
N VAL A 121 7.24 1.71 14.36
CA VAL A 121 8.16 1.34 13.28
C VAL A 121 8.20 2.42 12.19
N PRO A 122 9.38 2.80 11.69
CA PRO A 122 9.48 3.74 10.58
C PRO A 122 9.01 3.11 9.28
N THR A 123 8.51 3.94 8.39
CA THR A 123 8.17 3.57 7.02
C THR A 123 9.32 3.89 6.05
N MET A 124 9.21 3.41 4.82
CA MET A 124 10.08 3.83 3.71
C MET A 124 10.09 5.36 3.55
N ALA A 125 8.94 6.02 3.71
CA ALA A 125 8.86 7.47 3.62
C ALA A 125 9.64 8.15 4.76
N ASP A 126 9.55 7.67 6.01
CA ASP A 126 10.35 8.20 7.13
C ASP A 126 11.86 8.06 6.86
N VAL A 127 12.28 6.89 6.34
CA VAL A 127 13.69 6.62 6.00
C VAL A 127 14.18 7.57 4.90
N PHE A 128 13.45 7.73 3.82
CA PHE A 128 13.81 8.60 2.71
C PHE A 128 13.74 10.08 3.09
N ALA A 129 12.72 10.50 3.84
CA ALA A 129 12.62 11.87 4.36
C ALA A 129 13.81 12.24 5.24
N SER A 130 14.25 11.33 6.12
CA SER A 130 15.44 11.55 6.96
C SER A 130 16.73 11.70 6.16
N ALA A 131 16.78 11.14 4.95
CA ALA A 131 17.88 11.28 3.99
C ALA A 131 17.75 12.52 3.09
N GLY A 132 16.73 13.38 3.30
CA GLY A 132 16.54 14.64 2.58
C GLY A 132 15.69 14.54 1.30
N TYR A 133 15.06 13.39 1.05
CA TYR A 133 14.08 13.26 -0.03
C TYR A 133 12.77 13.98 0.30
N ARG A 134 12.08 14.46 -0.73
CA ARG A 134 10.65 14.72 -0.64
C ARG A 134 9.91 13.41 -0.86
N THR A 135 8.83 13.20 -0.14
CA THR A 135 8.08 11.94 -0.17
C THR A 135 6.62 12.22 -0.48
N GLY A 136 6.07 11.53 -1.49
CA GLY A 136 4.69 11.68 -1.92
C GLY A 136 3.98 10.33 -2.06
N SER A 137 2.68 10.26 -1.70
CA SER A 137 1.82 9.09 -1.84
C SER A 137 0.52 9.46 -2.55
N PHE A 138 0.17 8.75 -3.64
CA PHE A 138 -0.97 9.07 -4.50
C PHE A 138 -1.80 7.81 -4.78
N GLY A 139 -2.90 7.61 -4.05
CA GLY A 139 -3.82 6.49 -4.20
C GLY A 139 -4.14 5.74 -2.91
N LYS A 140 -4.29 4.43 -2.98
CA LYS A 140 -4.72 3.55 -1.89
C LYS A 140 -3.70 3.48 -0.75
N TRP A 141 -4.14 3.76 0.48
CA TRP A 141 -3.29 3.62 1.66
C TRP A 141 -3.41 2.26 2.35
N HIS A 142 -4.56 1.96 2.92
CA HIS A 142 -4.93 0.68 3.52
C HIS A 142 -4.04 0.23 4.72
N LEU A 143 -3.52 1.15 5.52
CA LEU A 143 -2.66 0.87 6.68
C LEU A 143 -3.10 1.62 7.95
N GLY A 144 -4.40 1.97 8.01
CA GLY A 144 -5.04 2.74 9.07
C GLY A 144 -5.46 4.13 8.59
N ASP A 145 -6.67 4.53 8.97
CA ASP A 145 -7.38 5.67 8.38
C ASP A 145 -7.36 6.90 9.30
N ASN A 146 -6.94 6.74 10.57
CA ASN A 146 -6.88 7.77 11.58
C ASN A 146 -5.45 8.02 12.07
N TYR A 147 -5.24 9.16 12.76
CA TYR A 147 -3.98 9.48 13.43
C TYR A 147 -3.60 8.36 14.45
N PRO A 148 -2.34 7.94 14.51
CA PRO A 148 -1.14 8.37 13.76
C PRO A 148 -0.81 7.46 12.55
N TYR A 149 -1.81 6.89 11.90
CA TYR A 149 -1.63 5.84 10.88
C TYR A 149 -1.77 6.34 9.44
N ARG A 150 -2.25 7.58 9.21
CA ARG A 150 -2.48 8.19 7.89
C ARG A 150 -1.15 8.41 7.15
N PRO A 151 -1.12 8.49 5.81
CA PRO A 151 0.12 8.69 5.04
C PRO A 151 0.94 9.88 5.53
N GLN A 152 0.30 11.03 5.78
CA GLN A 152 0.96 12.24 6.26
C GLN A 152 1.55 12.10 7.68
N ASP A 153 1.05 11.16 8.49
CA ASP A 153 1.59 10.83 9.81
C ASP A 153 2.75 9.84 9.72
N ARG A 154 2.95 9.23 8.55
CA ARG A 154 3.88 8.13 8.29
C ARG A 154 4.98 8.52 7.30
N GLY A 155 5.43 9.77 7.37
CA GLY A 155 6.60 10.26 6.67
C GLY A 155 6.37 10.77 5.25
N PHE A 156 5.14 10.78 4.72
CA PHE A 156 4.82 11.39 3.44
C PHE A 156 4.56 12.89 3.61
N HIS A 157 5.32 13.72 2.88
CA HIS A 157 5.16 15.17 2.87
C HIS A 157 3.97 15.63 2.04
N GLU A 158 3.58 14.80 1.08
CA GLU A 158 2.43 14.99 0.21
C GLU A 158 1.63 13.71 0.15
N SER A 159 0.30 13.79 0.26
CA SER A 159 -0.56 12.61 0.18
C SER A 159 -1.94 12.94 -0.39
N ILE A 160 -2.31 12.27 -1.48
CA ILE A 160 -3.66 12.25 -2.02
C ILE A 160 -4.13 10.81 -2.00
N TRP A 161 -5.11 10.51 -1.15
CA TRP A 161 -5.44 9.13 -0.84
C TRP A 161 -6.90 8.94 -0.44
N PHE A 162 -7.37 7.72 -0.52
CA PHE A 162 -8.65 7.28 0.03
C PHE A 162 -8.44 6.23 1.13
N PRO A 163 -9.33 6.19 2.14
CA PRO A 163 -9.19 5.30 3.28
C PRO A 163 -9.56 3.85 2.96
N SER A 164 -9.08 2.93 3.81
CA SER A 164 -9.37 1.49 3.79
C SER A 164 -9.00 0.78 2.48
N SER A 165 -9.81 -0.21 2.10
CA SER A 165 -9.45 -1.26 1.14
C SER A 165 -9.67 -0.91 -0.32
N HIS A 166 -10.63 -0.05 -0.62
CA HIS A 166 -11.02 0.37 -1.98
C HIS A 166 -11.90 1.62 -1.92
N ILE A 167 -12.03 2.33 -3.02
CA ILE A 167 -13.01 3.40 -3.20
C ILE A 167 -14.41 2.82 -2.96
N ASN A 168 -15.28 3.54 -2.23
CA ASN A 168 -16.56 3.08 -1.72
C ASN A 168 -16.45 2.05 -0.56
N SER A 169 -15.31 2.02 0.15
CA SER A 169 -15.23 1.35 1.46
C SER A 169 -16.00 2.14 2.53
N VAL A 170 -16.24 1.54 3.70
CA VAL A 170 -17.03 2.21 4.78
C VAL A 170 -16.45 3.56 5.19
N PRO A 171 -15.13 3.75 5.40
CA PRO A 171 -14.59 5.05 5.79
C PRO A 171 -14.41 6.03 4.63
N ASP A 172 -14.59 5.60 3.37
CA ASP A 172 -14.47 6.46 2.21
C ASP A 172 -15.63 7.47 2.12
N TYR A 173 -15.46 8.54 1.35
CA TYR A 173 -16.50 9.51 1.14
C TYR A 173 -17.74 8.84 0.53
N TRP A 174 -18.93 9.22 1.03
CA TRP A 174 -20.15 8.55 0.64
C TRP A 174 -20.42 8.73 -0.86
N ASP A 175 -20.73 7.60 -1.51
CA ASP A 175 -21.05 7.51 -2.94
C ASP A 175 -19.88 7.83 -3.91
N ASN A 176 -18.63 7.92 -3.47
CA ASN A 176 -17.49 7.86 -4.38
C ASN A 176 -17.62 6.65 -5.31
N ASP A 177 -17.40 6.84 -6.64
CA ASP A 177 -17.68 5.84 -7.67
C ASP A 177 -16.56 5.67 -8.71
N TYR A 178 -15.33 6.08 -8.37
CA TYR A 178 -14.13 6.09 -9.22
C TYR A 178 -14.01 7.29 -10.15
N PHE A 179 -15.06 8.12 -10.28
CA PHE A 179 -15.10 9.28 -11.17
C PHE A 179 -15.48 10.53 -10.38
N ASP A 180 -14.74 11.60 -10.59
CA ASP A 180 -14.99 12.90 -9.96
C ASP A 180 -15.13 12.83 -8.43
N ASP A 181 -14.32 11.98 -7.82
CA ASP A 181 -14.38 11.58 -6.42
C ASP A 181 -13.78 12.60 -5.46
N VAL A 182 -14.14 12.47 -4.18
CA VAL A 182 -13.54 13.19 -3.06
C VAL A 182 -12.45 12.34 -2.40
N TYR A 183 -11.22 12.85 -2.39
CA TYR A 183 -10.08 12.20 -1.71
C TYR A 183 -9.56 13.05 -0.55
N SER A 184 -8.76 12.42 0.31
CA SER A 184 -8.00 13.13 1.34
C SER A 184 -6.72 13.68 0.75
N HIS A 185 -6.54 15.00 0.78
CA HIS A 185 -5.30 15.69 0.43
C HIS A 185 -4.66 16.24 1.71
N ASN A 186 -3.59 15.58 2.18
CA ASN A 186 -2.91 15.91 3.44
C ASN A 186 -3.89 16.05 4.62
N GLY A 187 -4.88 15.16 4.70
CA GLY A 187 -5.90 15.14 5.76
C GLY A 187 -7.12 16.04 5.53
N GLN A 188 -7.18 16.79 4.43
CA GLN A 188 -8.35 17.59 4.04
C GLN A 188 -9.07 16.95 2.87
N ARG A 189 -10.42 16.87 2.92
CA ARG A 189 -11.24 16.37 1.81
C ARG A 189 -11.24 17.37 0.65
N GLN A 190 -10.99 16.88 -0.57
CA GLN A 190 -10.95 17.65 -1.80
C GLN A 190 -11.54 16.86 -2.97
N GLU A 191 -12.32 17.52 -3.81
CA GLU A 191 -12.87 16.96 -5.05
C GLU A 191 -11.79 16.93 -6.15
N TYR A 192 -11.76 15.84 -6.94
CA TYR A 192 -10.87 15.66 -8.07
C TYR A 192 -11.62 15.23 -9.31
N GLU A 193 -11.49 15.96 -10.41
CA GLU A 193 -12.12 15.64 -11.69
C GLU A 193 -11.39 14.51 -12.41
N GLY A 194 -12.13 13.53 -12.92
CA GLY A 194 -11.67 12.43 -13.77
C GLY A 194 -11.67 11.07 -13.07
N TYR A 195 -11.21 10.06 -13.81
CA TYR A 195 -11.12 8.68 -13.33
C TYR A 195 -9.97 8.51 -12.32
N CYS A 196 -10.22 7.77 -11.25
CA CYS A 196 -9.32 7.66 -10.09
C CYS A 196 -7.86 7.36 -10.44
N THR A 197 -7.59 6.39 -11.30
CA THR A 197 -6.22 6.04 -11.72
C THR A 197 -5.56 7.21 -12.46
N ASP A 198 -6.27 7.87 -13.36
CA ASP A 198 -5.76 9.04 -14.10
C ASP A 198 -5.45 10.20 -13.15
N VAL A 199 -6.30 10.41 -12.14
CA VAL A 199 -6.11 11.43 -11.09
C VAL A 199 -4.80 11.15 -10.34
N PHE A 200 -4.62 9.94 -9.81
CA PHE A 200 -3.43 9.64 -9.00
C PHE A 200 -2.12 9.78 -9.78
N PHE A 201 -2.10 9.35 -11.05
CA PHE A 201 -0.92 9.56 -11.90
C PHE A 201 -0.68 11.04 -12.24
N ARG A 202 -1.74 11.80 -12.55
CA ARG A 202 -1.64 13.24 -12.86
C ARG A 202 -1.05 14.00 -11.67
N GLU A 203 -1.66 13.85 -10.50
CA GLU A 203 -1.24 14.54 -9.28
C GLU A 203 0.20 14.14 -8.87
N ALA A 204 0.56 12.86 -9.02
CA ALA A 204 1.92 12.39 -8.78
C ALA A 204 2.93 13.05 -9.73
N MET A 205 2.63 13.13 -11.05
CA MET A 205 3.52 13.74 -12.03
C MET A 205 3.69 15.25 -11.81
N ASP A 206 2.61 15.96 -11.47
CA ASP A 206 2.65 17.39 -11.18
C ASP A 206 3.48 17.67 -9.91
N TRP A 207 3.31 16.87 -8.86
CA TRP A 207 4.11 16.97 -7.66
C TRP A 207 5.60 16.62 -7.89
N MET A 208 5.89 15.56 -8.65
CA MET A 208 7.28 15.20 -9.01
C MET A 208 7.95 16.32 -9.79
N LYS A 209 7.24 16.96 -10.73
CA LYS A 209 7.75 18.11 -11.50
C LYS A 209 8.12 19.27 -10.58
N ALA A 210 7.21 19.68 -9.70
CA ALA A 210 7.45 20.76 -8.74
C ALA A 210 8.64 20.44 -7.82
N THR A 211 8.74 19.21 -7.32
CA THR A 211 9.84 18.77 -6.46
C THR A 211 11.20 18.78 -7.18
N ALA A 212 11.23 18.35 -8.45
CA ALA A 212 12.44 18.38 -9.27
C ALA A 212 12.89 19.82 -9.58
N GLU A 213 11.95 20.74 -9.83
CA GLU A 213 12.24 22.17 -10.01
C GLU A 213 12.83 22.81 -8.72
N GLU A 214 12.54 22.28 -7.54
CA GLU A 214 13.22 22.65 -6.28
C GLU A 214 14.65 22.07 -6.16
N GLY A 215 15.08 21.23 -7.09
CA GLY A 215 16.38 20.55 -7.05
C GLY A 215 16.50 19.51 -5.95
N ARG A 216 15.39 18.87 -5.55
CA ARG A 216 15.33 17.86 -4.48
C ARG A 216 15.03 16.47 -5.04
N PRO A 217 15.69 15.41 -4.56
CA PRO A 217 15.30 14.05 -4.91
C PRO A 217 13.95 13.71 -4.28
N PHE A 218 13.18 12.85 -4.94
CA PHE A 218 11.87 12.41 -4.45
C PHE A 218 11.74 10.89 -4.34
N LEU A 219 10.91 10.47 -3.40
CA LEU A 219 10.29 9.16 -3.34
C LEU A 219 8.80 9.34 -3.63
N THR A 220 8.31 8.77 -4.71
CA THR A 220 6.89 8.77 -5.08
C THR A 220 6.33 7.35 -4.98
N TYR A 221 5.31 7.16 -4.16
CA TYR A 221 4.54 5.94 -4.06
C TYR A 221 3.18 6.14 -4.75
N ILE A 222 2.88 5.33 -5.76
CA ILE A 222 1.63 5.37 -6.54
C ILE A 222 0.90 4.03 -6.33
N PRO A 223 0.25 3.84 -5.19
CA PRO A 223 -0.54 2.65 -4.89
C PRO A 223 -1.94 2.79 -5.48
N LEU A 224 -2.22 2.07 -6.55
CA LEU A 224 -3.50 2.17 -7.25
C LEU A 224 -4.61 1.40 -6.52
N ASN A 225 -5.86 1.82 -6.78
CA ASN A 225 -7.06 1.06 -6.47
C ASN A 225 -7.37 0.02 -7.57
N ALA A 226 -6.99 0.29 -8.80
CA ALA A 226 -7.18 -0.60 -9.94
C ALA A 226 -6.19 -1.80 -9.89
N ALA A 227 -6.64 -3.03 -10.18
CA ALA A 227 -7.94 -3.41 -10.72
C ALA A 227 -8.88 -4.05 -9.67
N HIS A 228 -8.92 -3.52 -8.42
CA HIS A 228 -9.81 -4.04 -7.37
C HIS A 228 -11.28 -3.81 -7.72
N TRP A 229 -12.15 -4.75 -7.30
CA TRP A 229 -13.61 -4.59 -7.41
C TRP A 229 -14.13 -3.41 -6.55
N PRO A 230 -15.20 -2.70 -7.03
CA PRO A 230 -15.97 -2.85 -8.27
C PRO A 230 -15.14 -2.48 -9.51
N HIS A 231 -15.39 -3.17 -10.63
CA HIS A 231 -14.62 -2.96 -11.85
C HIS A 231 -15.22 -1.80 -12.66
N PHE A 232 -15.21 -0.61 -12.10
CA PHE A 232 -15.64 0.61 -12.77
C PHE A 232 -14.47 1.20 -13.56
N VAL A 233 -14.70 1.52 -14.82
CA VAL A 233 -13.66 1.97 -15.75
C VAL A 233 -14.27 2.78 -16.89
N PRO A 234 -13.58 3.78 -17.47
CA PRO A 234 -14.07 4.48 -18.65
C PRO A 234 -14.38 3.50 -19.79
N ASP A 235 -15.53 3.68 -20.45
CA ASP A 235 -16.10 2.69 -21.38
C ASP A 235 -15.22 2.44 -22.63
N GLU A 236 -14.41 3.42 -23.03
CA GLU A 236 -13.48 3.30 -24.15
C GLU A 236 -12.47 2.16 -24.00
N TYR A 237 -12.13 1.75 -22.79
CA TYR A 237 -11.20 0.63 -22.55
C TYR A 237 -11.85 -0.73 -22.75
N ARG A 238 -13.19 -0.86 -22.69
CA ARG A 238 -13.88 -2.15 -22.77
C ARG A 238 -13.97 -2.71 -24.19
N GLY A 239 -14.11 -1.84 -25.20
CA GLY A 239 -14.29 -2.25 -26.60
C GLY A 239 -13.18 -3.19 -27.08
N PRO A 240 -11.91 -2.76 -27.10
CA PRO A 240 -10.78 -3.58 -27.52
C PRO A 240 -10.64 -4.90 -26.76
N ILE A 241 -10.86 -4.86 -25.43
CA ILE A 241 -10.78 -6.06 -24.59
C ILE A 241 -11.90 -7.06 -24.94
N ARG A 242 -13.12 -6.58 -25.18
CA ARG A 242 -14.25 -7.42 -25.58
C ARG A 242 -13.99 -8.12 -26.90
N GLU A 243 -13.52 -7.39 -27.91
CA GLU A 243 -13.18 -7.96 -29.23
C GLU A 243 -12.08 -9.02 -29.10
N SER A 244 -11.05 -8.76 -28.33
CA SER A 244 -9.96 -9.71 -28.07
C SER A 244 -10.46 -10.95 -27.34
N LEU A 245 -11.28 -10.79 -26.28
CA LEU A 245 -11.85 -11.89 -25.53
C LEU A 245 -12.73 -12.79 -26.43
N GLU A 246 -13.60 -12.20 -27.26
CA GLU A 246 -14.45 -12.92 -28.19
C GLU A 246 -13.64 -13.77 -29.17
N ALA A 247 -12.51 -13.25 -29.67
CA ALA A 247 -11.61 -13.97 -30.56
C ALA A 247 -10.89 -15.16 -29.88
N GLN A 248 -10.81 -15.18 -28.55
CA GLN A 248 -10.10 -16.21 -27.76
C GLN A 248 -11.03 -17.19 -27.03
N LEU A 249 -12.36 -17.01 -27.07
CA LEU A 249 -13.32 -17.78 -26.27
C LEU A 249 -13.20 -19.31 -26.47
N ASP A 250 -12.86 -19.76 -27.68
CA ASP A 250 -12.70 -21.20 -27.99
C ASP A 250 -11.45 -21.82 -27.34
N GLN A 251 -10.48 -20.98 -26.94
CA GLN A 251 -9.20 -21.40 -26.36
C GLN A 251 -9.16 -21.24 -24.84
N LEU A 252 -10.13 -20.53 -24.27
CA LEU A 252 -10.22 -20.22 -22.85
C LEU A 252 -11.19 -21.16 -22.12
N PRO A 253 -11.07 -21.30 -20.79
CA PRO A 253 -12.10 -21.95 -19.99
C PRO A 253 -13.48 -21.32 -20.20
N LYS A 254 -14.54 -22.13 -20.13
CA LYS A 254 -15.91 -21.64 -20.33
C LYS A 254 -16.29 -20.61 -19.24
N LEU A 255 -16.50 -19.38 -19.66
CA LEU A 255 -17.02 -18.30 -18.85
C LEU A 255 -18.49 -18.05 -19.22
N ASN A 256 -19.33 -17.87 -18.20
CA ASN A 256 -20.70 -17.39 -18.43
C ASN A 256 -20.70 -15.88 -18.80
N PRO A 257 -21.81 -15.33 -19.34
CA PRO A 257 -21.85 -13.93 -19.78
C PRO A 257 -21.49 -12.90 -18.68
N GLU A 258 -21.89 -13.13 -17.42
CA GLU A 258 -21.56 -12.27 -16.29
C GLU A 258 -20.06 -12.30 -15.98
N GLN A 259 -19.45 -13.49 -16.03
CA GLN A 259 -18.00 -13.64 -15.85
C GLN A 259 -17.20 -13.00 -16.99
N GLN A 260 -17.69 -13.08 -18.22
CA GLN A 260 -17.08 -12.40 -19.38
C GLN A 260 -17.13 -10.89 -19.21
N GLN A 261 -18.28 -10.34 -18.81
CA GLN A 261 -18.41 -8.90 -18.56
C GLN A 261 -17.50 -8.44 -17.44
N ALA A 262 -17.43 -9.18 -16.33
CA ALA A 262 -16.53 -8.87 -15.21
C ALA A 262 -15.05 -8.93 -15.63
N LEU A 263 -14.68 -9.92 -16.48
CA LEU A 263 -13.32 -10.04 -17.00
C LEU A 263 -12.98 -8.87 -17.94
N VAL A 264 -13.89 -8.48 -18.82
CA VAL A 264 -13.71 -7.32 -19.72
C VAL A 264 -13.44 -6.06 -18.90
N SER A 265 -14.27 -5.79 -17.89
CA SER A 265 -14.09 -4.59 -17.04
C SER A 265 -12.80 -4.65 -16.22
N PHE A 266 -12.43 -5.81 -15.66
CA PHE A 266 -11.18 -6.01 -14.94
C PHE A 266 -9.95 -5.74 -15.81
N LEU A 267 -9.90 -6.32 -17.01
CA LEU A 267 -8.80 -6.11 -17.96
C LEU A 267 -8.78 -4.68 -18.53
N ALA A 268 -9.95 -4.06 -18.69
CA ALA A 268 -10.07 -2.66 -19.10
C ALA A 268 -9.45 -1.71 -18.05
N MET A 269 -9.60 -1.99 -16.76
CA MET A 269 -8.88 -1.24 -15.71
C MET A 269 -7.36 -1.39 -15.85
N ILE A 270 -6.87 -2.59 -16.20
CA ILE A 270 -5.43 -2.84 -16.41
C ILE A 270 -4.94 -2.12 -17.68
N ALA A 271 -5.76 -2.05 -18.73
CA ALA A 271 -5.42 -1.27 -19.92
C ALA A 271 -5.29 0.23 -19.62
N ASN A 272 -6.14 0.79 -18.74
CA ASN A 272 -5.98 2.17 -18.27
C ASN A 272 -4.70 2.35 -17.43
N ILE A 273 -4.33 1.36 -16.59
CA ILE A 273 -3.05 1.38 -15.87
C ILE A 273 -1.89 1.44 -16.89
N ASP A 274 -1.92 0.60 -17.93
CA ASP A 274 -0.88 0.56 -18.96
C ASP A 274 -0.72 1.91 -19.67
N ASP A 275 -1.83 2.57 -20.05
CA ASP A 275 -1.81 3.90 -20.64
C ASP A 275 -1.20 4.94 -19.69
N ASN A 276 -1.52 4.88 -18.40
CA ASN A 276 -0.93 5.78 -17.41
C ASN A 276 0.57 5.53 -17.19
N MET A 277 1.03 4.28 -17.27
CA MET A 277 2.46 3.96 -17.30
C MET A 277 3.14 4.57 -18.53
N GLY A 278 2.47 4.61 -19.69
CA GLY A 278 2.93 5.30 -20.88
C GLY A 278 3.02 6.82 -20.71
N ARG A 279 2.04 7.43 -20.03
CA ARG A 279 2.06 8.87 -19.67
C ARG A 279 3.21 9.18 -18.72
N LEU A 280 3.43 8.34 -17.69
CA LEU A 280 4.54 8.47 -16.74
C LEU A 280 5.90 8.39 -17.46
N GLU A 281 6.10 7.42 -18.36
CA GLU A 281 7.33 7.29 -19.13
C GLU A 281 7.57 8.54 -20.01
N THR A 282 6.53 9.03 -20.67
CA THR A 282 6.59 10.25 -21.48
C THR A 282 6.96 11.47 -20.62
N PHE A 283 6.34 11.61 -19.44
CA PHE A 283 6.66 12.65 -18.47
C PHE A 283 8.14 12.60 -18.05
N LEU A 284 8.65 11.43 -17.68
CA LEU A 284 10.05 11.26 -17.26
C LEU A 284 11.04 11.61 -18.36
N GLN A 285 10.74 11.27 -19.62
CA GLN A 285 11.56 11.63 -20.79
C GLN A 285 11.55 13.13 -21.02
N GLN A 286 10.37 13.76 -21.05
CA GLN A 286 10.23 15.19 -21.35
C GLN A 286 10.78 16.09 -20.25
N SER A 287 10.73 15.67 -19.00
CA SER A 287 11.29 16.40 -17.85
C SER A 287 12.80 16.15 -17.65
N GLY A 288 13.41 15.23 -18.41
CA GLY A 288 14.82 14.85 -18.25
C GLY A 288 15.11 14.05 -16.98
N LEU A 289 14.08 13.54 -16.29
CA LEU A 289 14.23 12.80 -15.03
C LEU A 289 14.48 11.30 -15.24
N ARG A 290 14.23 10.78 -16.46
CA ARG A 290 14.19 9.34 -16.75
C ARG A 290 15.46 8.60 -16.34
N ASP A 291 16.62 9.15 -16.68
CA ASP A 291 17.88 8.43 -16.54
C ASP A 291 18.27 8.26 -15.07
N ASN A 292 18.03 9.28 -14.22
CA ASN A 292 18.33 9.23 -12.79
C ASN A 292 17.09 8.97 -11.91
N THR A 293 16.17 8.15 -12.39
CA THR A 293 14.99 7.71 -11.64
C THR A 293 14.91 6.19 -11.60
N ILE A 294 14.87 5.63 -10.41
CA ILE A 294 14.55 4.22 -10.16
C ILE A 294 13.04 4.08 -10.26
N VAL A 295 12.57 3.27 -11.20
CA VAL A 295 11.16 2.89 -11.33
C VAL A 295 10.99 1.45 -10.91
N VAL A 296 10.15 1.20 -9.92
CA VAL A 296 9.72 -0.14 -9.47
C VAL A 296 8.25 -0.29 -9.79
N PHE A 297 7.90 -1.29 -10.57
CA PHE A 297 6.51 -1.72 -10.80
C PHE A 297 6.28 -3.08 -10.17
N LEU A 298 5.21 -3.21 -9.39
CA LEU A 298 4.79 -4.48 -8.80
C LEU A 298 3.28 -4.49 -8.55
N THR A 299 2.74 -5.67 -8.16
CA THR A 299 1.36 -5.80 -7.73
C THR A 299 1.28 -6.26 -6.28
N ASP A 300 0.19 -5.98 -5.58
CA ASP A 300 0.10 -6.21 -4.14
C ASP A 300 -0.34 -7.63 -3.74
N ASN A 301 -0.96 -8.37 -4.64
CA ASN A 301 -1.29 -9.80 -4.49
C ASN A 301 -1.62 -10.43 -5.85
N GLY A 302 -1.89 -11.73 -5.85
CA GLY A 302 -2.28 -12.43 -7.06
C GLY A 302 -3.66 -12.03 -7.59
N SER A 303 -3.92 -12.37 -8.86
CA SER A 303 -5.15 -12.02 -9.58
C SER A 303 -6.42 -12.51 -8.90
N THR A 304 -7.48 -11.71 -8.97
CA THR A 304 -8.85 -12.11 -8.62
C THR A 304 -9.57 -12.81 -9.78
N MET A 305 -9.20 -12.50 -11.02
CA MET A 305 -9.82 -13.06 -12.23
C MET A 305 -8.97 -14.13 -12.90
N GLY A 306 -7.64 -14.06 -12.81
CA GLY A 306 -6.69 -14.98 -13.45
C GLY A 306 -7.01 -16.47 -13.29
N PRO A 307 -7.35 -16.97 -12.08
CA PRO A 307 -7.72 -18.37 -11.89
C PRO A 307 -8.92 -18.86 -12.71
N ARG A 308 -9.70 -17.96 -13.30
CA ARG A 308 -10.90 -18.28 -14.07
C ARG A 308 -10.64 -18.38 -15.57
N TYR A 309 -9.55 -17.80 -16.08
CA TYR A 309 -9.30 -17.78 -17.51
C TYR A 309 -7.83 -18.01 -17.88
N PHE A 310 -6.89 -17.26 -17.32
CA PHE A 310 -5.46 -17.39 -17.57
C PHE A 310 -4.66 -16.89 -16.35
N ASN A 311 -3.79 -17.71 -15.82
CA ASN A 311 -2.97 -17.37 -14.64
C ASN A 311 -1.49 -17.74 -14.83
N ALA A 312 -0.97 -17.62 -16.05
CA ALA A 312 0.39 -17.98 -16.42
C ALA A 312 0.83 -19.38 -15.91
N GLY A 313 -0.10 -20.35 -15.91
CA GLY A 313 0.14 -21.69 -15.42
C GLY A 313 0.20 -21.86 -13.91
N MET A 314 -0.04 -20.83 -13.10
CA MET A 314 -0.02 -20.92 -11.65
C MET A 314 -1.38 -21.29 -11.07
N LYS A 315 -1.36 -22.07 -9.99
CA LYS A 315 -2.53 -22.43 -9.21
C LYS A 315 -2.91 -21.35 -8.22
N GLY A 316 -4.22 -21.17 -7.98
CA GLY A 316 -4.74 -20.20 -7.02
C GLY A 316 -4.73 -18.77 -7.54
N GLY A 317 -5.04 -17.84 -6.67
CA GLY A 317 -5.08 -16.40 -6.90
C GLY A 317 -5.19 -15.70 -5.55
N LYS A 318 -5.59 -14.43 -5.52
CA LYS A 318 -5.78 -13.66 -4.28
C LYS A 318 -6.38 -14.52 -3.17
N VAL A 319 -5.93 -14.35 -1.94
CA VAL A 319 -6.35 -15.08 -0.72
C VAL A 319 -5.93 -16.55 -0.65
N THR A 320 -5.03 -17.01 -1.50
CA THR A 320 -4.52 -18.39 -1.44
C THR A 320 -3.02 -18.45 -1.22
N LEU A 321 -2.53 -19.55 -0.65
CA LEU A 321 -1.09 -19.81 -0.44
C LEU A 321 -0.43 -20.54 -1.61
N TRP A 322 -1.12 -20.67 -2.74
CA TRP A 322 -0.58 -21.18 -4.01
C TRP A 322 0.21 -20.07 -4.71
N GLU A 323 1.13 -20.43 -5.60
CA GLU A 323 1.96 -19.48 -6.36
C GLU A 323 1.14 -18.33 -6.96
N GLY A 324 0.00 -18.62 -7.58
CA GLY A 324 -0.88 -17.59 -8.15
C GLY A 324 -1.50 -16.61 -7.15
N GLY A 325 -1.37 -16.86 -5.85
CA GLY A 325 -1.86 -15.94 -4.82
C GLY A 325 -0.83 -14.89 -4.36
N HIS A 326 0.46 -15.18 -4.56
CA HIS A 326 1.52 -14.37 -3.97
C HIS A 326 2.77 -14.20 -4.85
N ARG A 327 2.92 -14.91 -5.95
CA ARG A 327 3.95 -14.65 -6.95
C ARG A 327 3.42 -13.62 -7.93
N VAL A 328 4.12 -12.48 -8.04
CA VAL A 328 3.66 -11.30 -8.77
C VAL A 328 4.78 -10.74 -9.64
N PRO A 329 4.45 -9.89 -10.67
CA PRO A 329 5.46 -9.15 -11.41
C PRO A 329 6.23 -8.21 -10.49
N CYS A 330 7.54 -8.09 -10.71
CA CYS A 330 8.35 -7.03 -10.13
C CYS A 330 9.43 -6.61 -11.12
N PHE A 331 9.33 -5.37 -11.62
CA PHE A 331 10.26 -4.80 -12.60
C PHE A 331 11.00 -3.64 -11.96
N ILE A 332 12.32 -3.61 -12.12
CA ILE A 332 13.19 -2.55 -11.57
C ILE A 332 14.02 -1.98 -12.71
N ARG A 333 13.84 -0.68 -13.01
CA ARG A 333 14.58 0.06 -14.03
C ARG A 333 15.27 1.27 -13.43
N TRP A 334 16.54 1.43 -13.75
CA TRP A 334 17.35 2.63 -13.45
C TRP A 334 18.42 2.82 -14.52
N PRO A 335 18.18 3.62 -15.59
CA PRO A 335 19.10 3.72 -16.73
C PRO A 335 20.49 4.24 -16.38
N ALA A 336 20.62 5.26 -15.51
CA ALA A 336 21.91 5.78 -15.08
C ALA A 336 22.56 5.00 -13.93
N GLY A 337 21.85 4.02 -13.35
CA GLY A 337 22.37 3.16 -12.29
C GLY A 337 23.35 2.13 -12.82
N GLU A 338 24.29 1.74 -11.98
CA GLU A 338 25.22 0.66 -12.30
C GLU A 338 24.57 -0.71 -12.09
N LEU A 339 23.40 -0.93 -12.74
CA LEU A 339 22.69 -2.21 -12.70
C LEU A 339 23.12 -3.12 -13.86
N LEU A 340 22.89 -4.42 -13.70
CA LEU A 340 23.00 -5.37 -14.81
C LEU A 340 22.10 -4.93 -16.00
N PRO A 341 22.45 -5.31 -17.24
CA PRO A 341 21.54 -5.15 -18.37
C PRO A 341 20.19 -5.81 -18.12
N PRO A 342 19.11 -5.35 -18.76
CA PRO A 342 17.77 -5.93 -18.61
C PRO A 342 17.77 -7.45 -18.80
N GLN A 343 17.33 -8.17 -17.77
CA GLN A 343 17.31 -9.63 -17.75
C GLN A 343 16.40 -10.16 -16.63
N ASP A 344 16.16 -11.47 -16.65
CA ASP A 344 15.44 -12.17 -15.59
C ASP A 344 16.39 -12.49 -14.42
N ILE A 345 15.92 -12.26 -13.21
CA ILE A 345 16.56 -12.59 -11.93
C ILE A 345 15.65 -13.61 -11.23
N GLY A 346 16.10 -14.87 -11.20
CA GLY A 346 15.31 -16.00 -10.67
C GLY A 346 15.55 -16.30 -9.18
N GLU A 347 16.18 -15.38 -8.44
CA GLU A 347 16.42 -15.57 -7.01
C GLU A 347 15.13 -15.35 -6.20
N LEU A 348 14.87 -16.27 -5.25
CA LEU A 348 13.73 -16.16 -4.34
C LEU A 348 13.78 -14.85 -3.56
N SER A 349 12.83 -13.95 -3.83
CA SER A 349 12.75 -12.61 -3.28
C SER A 349 11.35 -12.25 -2.81
N HIS A 350 11.25 -11.23 -1.97
CA HIS A 350 10.00 -10.86 -1.31
C HIS A 350 9.85 -9.33 -1.25
N VAL A 351 8.62 -8.85 -1.15
CA VAL A 351 8.33 -7.40 -1.11
C VAL A 351 9.05 -6.67 0.03
N GLN A 352 9.29 -7.31 1.16
CA GLN A 352 10.06 -6.74 2.28
C GLN A 352 11.54 -6.48 1.93
N ASP A 353 12.07 -7.10 0.87
CA ASP A 353 13.44 -6.89 0.40
C ASP A 353 13.60 -5.54 -0.34
N LEU A 354 12.49 -4.92 -0.79
CA LEU A 354 12.55 -3.69 -1.57
C LEU A 354 13.03 -2.50 -0.76
N LEU A 355 12.60 -2.34 0.50
CA LEU A 355 13.09 -1.22 1.33
C LEU A 355 14.63 -1.25 1.49
N PRO A 356 15.28 -2.33 2.01
CA PRO A 356 16.74 -2.35 2.10
C PRO A 356 17.44 -2.27 0.73
N THR A 357 16.83 -2.78 -0.33
CA THR A 357 17.36 -2.66 -1.68
C THR A 357 17.40 -1.21 -2.17
N LEU A 358 16.28 -0.49 -2.03
CA LEU A 358 16.21 0.92 -2.43
C LEU A 358 17.13 1.81 -1.59
N MET A 359 17.26 1.51 -0.29
CA MET A 359 18.22 2.20 0.57
C MET A 359 19.64 2.04 0.05
N ASP A 360 20.08 0.82 -0.25
CA ASP A 360 21.42 0.54 -0.77
C ASP A 360 21.66 1.15 -2.16
N LEU A 361 20.65 1.10 -3.04
CA LEU A 361 20.73 1.72 -4.38
C LEU A 361 20.86 3.25 -4.29
N CYS A 362 20.19 3.87 -3.32
CA CYS A 362 20.21 5.33 -3.09
C CYS A 362 21.33 5.80 -2.14
N GLY A 363 22.14 4.89 -1.62
CA GLY A 363 23.20 5.21 -0.64
C GLY A 363 22.64 5.80 0.67
N ILE A 364 21.53 5.24 1.14
CA ILE A 364 20.85 5.66 2.39
C ILE A 364 21.18 4.66 3.48
N GLU A 365 21.83 5.12 4.56
CA GLU A 365 21.97 4.34 5.77
C GLU A 365 20.66 4.32 6.56
N HIS A 366 20.32 3.18 7.17
CA HIS A 366 19.10 3.07 7.97
C HIS A 366 19.21 3.94 9.24
N PRO A 367 18.46 5.06 9.35
CA PRO A 367 18.63 6.00 10.45
C PRO A 367 18.00 5.49 11.76
N PHE A 368 17.13 4.50 11.67
CA PHE A 368 16.39 3.94 12.80
C PHE A 368 16.97 2.58 13.21
N ARG A 369 16.97 2.27 14.50
CA ARG A 369 17.52 1.01 15.04
C ARG A 369 16.47 -0.13 15.03
N VAL A 370 15.74 -0.29 13.93
CA VAL A 370 14.80 -1.39 13.73
C VAL A 370 15.43 -2.39 12.77
N PRO A 371 15.69 -3.63 13.18
CA PRO A 371 16.24 -4.64 12.28
C PRO A 371 15.17 -5.00 11.23
N LEU A 372 15.56 -4.96 9.95
CA LEU A 372 14.69 -5.35 8.85
C LEU A 372 14.65 -6.88 8.72
N ASP A 373 13.49 -7.42 8.30
CA ASP A 373 13.36 -8.83 7.93
C ASP A 373 13.74 -9.05 6.45
N GLY A 374 13.66 -8.00 5.64
CA GLY A 374 14.09 -8.00 4.23
C GLY A 374 15.61 -8.04 4.08
N THR A 375 16.05 -8.54 2.95
CA THR A 375 17.47 -8.61 2.53
C THR A 375 17.65 -7.74 1.29
N SER A 376 18.68 -6.88 1.27
CA SER A 376 18.98 -6.09 0.08
C SER A 376 19.34 -6.96 -1.12
N LEU A 377 18.73 -6.64 -2.25
CA LEU A 377 19.00 -7.25 -3.55
C LEU A 377 20.02 -6.43 -4.36
N ALA A 378 20.49 -5.28 -3.86
CA ALA A 378 21.33 -4.35 -4.62
C ALA A 378 22.58 -5.00 -5.21
N GLY A 379 23.30 -5.81 -4.42
CA GLY A 379 24.48 -6.53 -4.91
C GLY A 379 24.16 -7.53 -6.03
N LEU A 380 22.97 -8.15 -5.99
CA LEU A 380 22.47 -9.03 -7.05
C LEU A 380 22.13 -8.22 -8.31
N LEU A 381 21.42 -7.11 -8.15
CA LEU A 381 21.01 -6.24 -9.25
C LEU A 381 22.20 -5.56 -9.95
N ARG A 382 23.31 -5.29 -9.23
CA ARG A 382 24.56 -4.78 -9.78
C ARG A 382 25.47 -5.87 -10.36
N GLY A 383 25.14 -7.15 -10.14
CA GLY A 383 26.00 -8.27 -10.55
C GLY A 383 27.23 -8.49 -9.66
N GLU A 384 27.33 -7.82 -8.54
CA GLU A 384 28.37 -8.00 -7.51
C GLU A 384 28.22 -9.34 -6.79
N GLN A 385 27.00 -9.83 -6.70
CA GLN A 385 26.63 -11.15 -6.16
C GLN A 385 25.94 -11.97 -7.26
N LYS A 386 26.23 -13.28 -7.30
CA LYS A 386 25.57 -14.20 -8.25
C LYS A 386 24.31 -14.83 -7.69
N GLN A 387 24.17 -14.89 -6.38
CA GLN A 387 23.04 -15.51 -5.67
C GLN A 387 22.92 -14.92 -4.28
N LEU A 388 21.72 -14.96 -3.73
CA LEU A 388 21.46 -14.63 -2.33
C LEU A 388 21.93 -15.75 -1.40
N PRO A 389 22.18 -15.48 -0.11
CA PRO A 389 22.36 -16.52 0.91
C PRO A 389 21.20 -17.52 0.89
N ASP A 390 21.46 -18.79 1.23
CA ASP A 390 20.40 -19.81 1.34
C ASP A 390 19.36 -19.38 2.38
N ARG A 391 18.16 -19.03 1.92
CA ARG A 391 17.09 -18.45 2.73
C ARG A 391 15.77 -19.20 2.54
N MET A 392 14.91 -19.09 3.54
CA MET A 392 13.51 -19.50 3.46
C MET A 392 12.64 -18.29 3.76
N LEU A 393 11.56 -18.15 3.03
CA LEU A 393 10.54 -17.11 3.25
C LEU A 393 9.26 -17.75 3.74
N VAL A 394 8.50 -17.01 4.55
CA VAL A 394 7.19 -17.43 5.04
C VAL A 394 6.16 -16.41 4.61
N ILE A 395 5.12 -16.90 3.93
CA ILE A 395 3.92 -16.13 3.63
C ILE A 395 2.81 -16.67 4.50
N ASN A 396 2.13 -15.81 5.22
CA ASN A 396 1.00 -16.20 6.05
C ASN A 396 -0.30 -15.54 5.58
N TYR A 397 -1.38 -16.31 5.67
CA TYR A 397 -2.71 -15.82 5.42
C TYR A 397 -3.72 -16.53 6.31
N SER A 398 -4.05 -15.88 7.40
CA SER A 398 -4.97 -16.42 8.43
C SER A 398 -6.36 -15.80 8.33
N ARG A 399 -6.88 -15.60 7.10
CA ARG A 399 -8.25 -15.10 6.92
C ARG A 399 -9.28 -16.12 7.38
N MET A 400 -10.35 -15.59 7.95
CA MET A 400 -11.57 -16.32 8.23
C MET A 400 -12.19 -16.91 6.95
N PRO A 401 -12.70 -18.14 6.98
CA PRO A 401 -13.53 -18.65 5.89
C PRO A 401 -14.70 -17.70 5.61
N ARG A 402 -14.96 -17.40 4.33
CA ARG A 402 -16.04 -16.48 3.91
C ARG A 402 -17.41 -16.83 4.49
N ALA A 403 -17.66 -18.12 4.78
CA ALA A 403 -18.93 -18.62 5.33
C ALA A 403 -19.14 -18.35 6.82
N LYS A 404 -18.12 -17.87 7.55
CA LYS A 404 -18.23 -17.62 8.99
C LYS A 404 -17.78 -16.19 9.28
N GLN A 405 -18.70 -15.39 9.81
CA GLN A 405 -18.38 -14.07 10.32
C GLN A 405 -17.47 -14.19 11.56
N PRO A 406 -16.46 -13.33 11.71
CA PRO A 406 -15.72 -13.25 12.95
C PRO A 406 -16.66 -13.00 14.13
N THR A 407 -16.47 -13.75 15.18
CA THR A 407 -17.13 -13.59 16.48
C THR A 407 -16.08 -13.72 17.56
N PRO A 408 -16.34 -13.38 18.82
CA PRO A 408 -15.40 -13.62 19.91
C PRO A 408 -14.92 -15.10 20.02
N ALA A 409 -15.75 -16.05 19.57
CA ALA A 409 -15.40 -17.46 19.51
C ALA A 409 -14.67 -17.90 18.23
N ASN A 410 -14.65 -17.05 17.19
CA ASN A 410 -14.18 -17.35 15.85
C ASN A 410 -13.33 -16.18 15.31
N ARG A 411 -12.31 -15.80 16.06
CA ARG A 411 -11.46 -14.64 15.79
C ARG A 411 -10.60 -14.83 14.53
N ALA A 412 -10.35 -13.75 13.78
CA ALA A 412 -9.37 -13.71 12.70
C ALA A 412 -7.92 -13.73 13.24
N THR A 413 -7.66 -14.57 14.23
CA THR A 413 -6.36 -14.65 14.88
C THR A 413 -5.39 -15.37 13.96
N PRO A 414 -4.20 -14.79 13.69
CA PRO A 414 -3.14 -15.44 12.93
C PRO A 414 -2.76 -16.79 13.54
N ARG A 415 -2.48 -17.76 12.65
CA ARG A 415 -2.12 -19.13 13.06
C ARG A 415 -0.84 -19.56 12.33
N ARG A 416 -0.04 -20.39 13.02
CA ARG A 416 1.18 -20.95 12.46
C ARG A 416 0.93 -21.76 11.18
N ASP A 417 -0.11 -22.56 11.15
CA ASP A 417 -0.46 -23.44 10.02
C ASP A 417 -1.16 -22.71 8.86
N GLY A 418 -1.48 -21.42 9.00
CA GLY A 418 -1.98 -20.57 7.92
C GLY A 418 -0.86 -20.02 7.03
N ALA A 419 0.19 -20.80 6.76
CA ALA A 419 1.41 -20.33 6.09
C ALA A 419 1.83 -21.21 4.92
N ALA A 420 2.54 -20.60 3.96
CA ALA A 420 3.42 -21.27 3.00
C ALA A 420 4.87 -20.95 3.37
N VAL A 421 5.70 -21.99 3.45
CA VAL A 421 7.15 -21.83 3.54
C VAL A 421 7.73 -22.05 2.15
N MET A 422 8.60 -21.14 1.70
CA MET A 422 9.28 -21.21 0.40
C MET A 422 10.78 -21.40 0.61
N TRP A 423 11.34 -22.36 -0.07
CA TRP A 423 12.77 -22.67 -0.06
C TRP A 423 13.22 -23.19 -1.42
N LYS A 424 13.97 -22.42 -2.17
CA LYS A 424 14.36 -22.79 -3.55
C LYS A 424 13.11 -23.20 -4.34
N GLN A 425 13.11 -24.39 -4.97
CA GLN A 425 11.95 -24.94 -5.69
C GLN A 425 10.86 -25.51 -4.77
N TRP A 426 11.05 -25.58 -3.45
CA TRP A 426 10.11 -26.21 -2.52
C TRP A 426 9.08 -25.24 -1.96
N ARG A 427 7.82 -25.69 -1.89
CA ARG A 427 6.69 -24.95 -1.29
C ARG A 427 5.98 -25.86 -0.29
N LEU A 428 6.08 -25.56 1.00
CA LEU A 428 5.34 -26.27 2.07
C LEU A 428 4.12 -25.44 2.46
N LEU A 429 2.93 -25.91 2.12
CA LEU A 429 1.66 -25.23 2.37
C LEU A 429 0.92 -25.86 3.54
N HIS A 430 0.39 -25.01 4.43
CA HIS A 430 -0.44 -25.41 5.58
C HIS A 430 0.19 -26.48 6.48
N ASP A 431 1.52 -26.61 6.46
CA ASP A 431 2.24 -27.68 7.16
C ASP A 431 1.83 -29.11 6.76
N ALA A 432 1.09 -29.26 5.66
CA ALA A 432 0.41 -30.49 5.24
C ALA A 432 0.65 -30.90 3.79
N GLN A 433 1.21 -30.03 2.94
CA GLN A 433 1.41 -30.29 1.52
C GLN A 433 2.78 -29.75 1.10
N LEU A 434 3.56 -30.56 0.38
CA LEU A 434 4.84 -30.14 -0.21
C LEU A 434 4.79 -30.26 -1.73
N TYR A 435 5.29 -29.22 -2.41
CA TYR A 435 5.38 -29.17 -3.88
C TYR A 435 6.81 -28.87 -4.32
N ASN A 436 7.22 -29.46 -5.44
CA ASN A 436 8.48 -29.20 -6.13
C ASN A 436 8.22 -28.46 -7.44
N LEU A 437 8.38 -27.15 -7.46
CA LEU A 437 8.07 -26.30 -8.64
C LEU A 437 8.97 -26.59 -9.85
N ALA A 438 10.14 -27.20 -9.66
CA ALA A 438 11.02 -27.57 -10.77
C ALA A 438 10.45 -28.72 -11.61
N GLU A 439 9.63 -29.57 -11.01
CA GLU A 439 8.98 -30.74 -11.66
C GLU A 439 7.48 -30.51 -11.86
N ASP A 440 6.86 -29.72 -10.98
CA ASP A 440 5.42 -29.49 -10.93
C ASP A 440 5.14 -27.99 -10.65
N PRO A 441 5.30 -27.11 -11.66
CA PRO A 441 5.06 -25.68 -11.50
C PRO A 441 3.59 -25.34 -11.20
N HIS A 442 2.64 -26.25 -11.53
CA HIS A 442 1.21 -26.08 -11.25
C HIS A 442 0.79 -26.51 -9.85
N GLN A 443 1.69 -27.12 -9.06
CA GLN A 443 1.40 -27.58 -7.69
C GLN A 443 0.22 -28.57 -7.64
N ASP A 444 0.20 -29.58 -8.53
CA ASP A 444 -0.85 -30.60 -8.59
C ASP A 444 -0.50 -31.85 -7.80
N ARG A 445 0.81 -32.15 -7.65
CA ARG A 445 1.31 -33.33 -6.98
C ARG A 445 1.89 -33.02 -5.60
N ASN A 446 1.17 -33.41 -4.54
CA ASN A 446 1.72 -33.34 -3.18
C ASN A 446 2.76 -34.45 -2.96
N VAL A 447 4.01 -34.07 -2.69
CA VAL A 447 5.16 -34.97 -2.50
C VAL A 447 5.65 -35.01 -1.04
N ILE A 448 4.82 -34.66 -0.08
CA ILE A 448 5.21 -34.49 1.33
C ILE A 448 5.79 -35.78 1.94
N ASP A 449 5.25 -36.94 1.57
CA ASP A 449 5.70 -38.25 2.07
C ASP A 449 6.98 -38.74 1.37
N GLU A 450 7.32 -38.15 0.22
CA GLU A 450 8.50 -38.54 -0.59
C GLU A 450 9.77 -37.81 -0.14
N HIS A 451 9.66 -36.66 0.56
CA HIS A 451 10.79 -35.81 0.94
C HIS A 451 10.78 -35.41 2.44
N PRO A 452 10.83 -36.39 3.39
CA PRO A 452 10.67 -36.12 4.81
C PRO A 452 11.78 -35.21 5.40
N GLU A 453 12.99 -35.23 4.85
CA GLU A 453 14.08 -34.36 5.30
C GLU A 453 13.88 -32.89 4.89
N VAL A 454 13.33 -32.64 3.69
CA VAL A 454 12.94 -31.30 3.22
C VAL A 454 11.84 -30.76 4.11
N VAL A 455 10.79 -31.55 4.32
CA VAL A 455 9.66 -31.20 5.20
C VAL A 455 10.16 -30.87 6.61
N ALA A 456 10.99 -31.71 7.20
CA ALA A 456 11.52 -31.48 8.54
C ALA A 456 12.35 -30.19 8.63
N ARG A 457 13.11 -29.84 7.59
CA ARG A 457 13.88 -28.59 7.53
C ARG A 457 12.97 -27.37 7.44
N MET A 458 11.97 -27.41 6.56
CA MET A 458 11.02 -26.31 6.37
C MET A 458 10.13 -26.12 7.60
N ARG A 459 9.69 -27.19 8.26
CA ARG A 459 8.97 -27.13 9.53
C ARG A 459 9.75 -26.46 10.65
N ARG A 460 11.04 -26.80 10.80
CA ARG A 460 11.90 -26.12 11.78
C ARG A 460 12.04 -24.63 11.50
N HIS A 461 12.03 -24.22 10.22
CA HIS A 461 12.05 -22.81 9.87
C HIS A 461 10.72 -22.14 10.23
N LEU A 462 9.60 -22.77 9.91
CA LEU A 462 8.24 -22.29 10.25
C LEU A 462 8.07 -22.13 11.77
N ASP A 463 8.60 -23.06 12.57
CA ASP A 463 8.55 -22.99 14.04
C ASP A 463 9.32 -21.77 14.56
N ARG A 464 10.57 -21.56 14.08
CA ARG A 464 11.39 -20.41 14.47
C ARG A 464 10.74 -19.07 14.06
N TRP A 465 10.23 -19.02 12.83
CA TRP A 465 9.51 -17.83 12.36
C TRP A 465 8.32 -17.53 13.27
N TRP A 466 7.47 -18.53 13.53
CA TRP A 466 6.29 -18.36 14.37
C TRP A 466 6.64 -17.93 15.80
N GLU A 467 7.66 -18.50 16.40
CA GLU A 467 8.15 -18.06 17.72
C GLU A 467 8.61 -16.60 17.72
N GLY A 468 9.18 -16.14 16.60
CA GLY A 468 9.65 -14.76 16.43
C GLY A 468 8.56 -13.72 16.18
N VAL A 469 7.34 -14.11 15.74
CA VAL A 469 6.28 -13.17 15.33
C VAL A 469 4.98 -13.31 16.10
N ARG A 470 4.75 -14.41 16.80
CA ARG A 470 3.46 -14.75 17.42
C ARG A 470 2.97 -13.74 18.46
N ASP A 471 3.87 -13.10 19.18
CA ASP A 471 3.51 -12.14 20.22
C ASP A 471 3.08 -10.81 19.59
N ASP A 472 3.78 -10.35 18.55
CA ASP A 472 3.36 -9.22 17.74
C ASP A 472 2.02 -9.49 17.03
N ALA A 473 1.84 -10.68 16.47
CA ALA A 473 0.58 -11.08 15.82
C ALA A 473 -0.63 -11.09 16.75
N ARG A 474 -0.44 -11.20 18.06
CA ARG A 474 -1.50 -11.16 19.09
C ARG A 474 -1.72 -9.78 19.66
N THR A 475 -0.80 -8.87 19.48
CA THR A 475 -0.89 -7.50 19.96
C THR A 475 -1.93 -6.74 19.13
N ILE A 476 -2.81 -6.00 19.80
CA ILE A 476 -3.84 -5.19 19.18
C ILE A 476 -3.31 -3.76 19.07
N GLU A 477 -3.22 -3.24 17.85
CA GLU A 477 -3.05 -1.81 17.63
C GLU A 477 -4.36 -1.09 17.99
N ARG A 478 -4.23 0.17 18.44
CA ARG A 478 -5.34 0.96 18.94
C ARG A 478 -5.45 2.26 18.18
N VAL A 479 -6.66 2.68 17.84
CA VAL A 479 -6.91 4.01 17.30
C VAL A 479 -6.73 5.04 18.41
N VAL A 480 -5.94 6.07 18.16
CA VAL A 480 -5.67 7.14 19.14
C VAL A 480 -6.77 8.19 19.05
N ILE A 481 -7.40 8.52 20.18
CA ILE A 481 -8.45 9.55 20.24
C ILE A 481 -8.02 10.72 21.12
N GLY A 482 -8.47 11.93 20.76
CA GLY A 482 -8.25 13.15 21.54
C GLY A 482 -6.87 13.81 21.36
N ASP A 483 -6.08 13.35 20.40
CA ASP A 483 -4.86 14.05 19.98
C ASP A 483 -5.21 15.26 19.10
N GLU A 484 -4.46 16.38 19.25
CA GLU A 484 -4.69 17.60 18.49
C GLU A 484 -4.47 17.42 16.97
N ALA A 485 -3.68 16.42 16.56
CA ALA A 485 -3.41 16.13 15.16
C ALA A 485 -4.66 15.62 14.41
N GLU A 486 -5.64 15.06 15.14
CA GLU A 486 -6.94 14.66 14.60
C GLU A 486 -8.04 14.73 15.69
N ASN A 487 -8.55 15.94 15.90
CA ASN A 487 -9.68 16.17 16.79
C ASN A 487 -10.61 17.23 16.18
N PRO A 488 -11.85 16.91 15.79
CA PRO A 488 -12.52 15.61 15.92
C PRO A 488 -12.05 14.56 14.91
N MET A 489 -12.35 13.27 15.17
CA MET A 489 -12.08 12.16 14.27
C MET A 489 -13.34 11.31 14.01
N GLN A 490 -13.29 10.54 12.91
CA GLN A 490 -14.33 9.60 12.54
C GLN A 490 -13.82 8.16 12.72
N LEU A 491 -14.43 7.42 13.63
CA LEU A 491 -14.27 5.96 13.72
C LEU A 491 -15.27 5.28 12.78
N THR A 492 -14.89 4.16 12.22
CA THR A 492 -15.76 3.36 11.35
C THR A 492 -15.81 1.89 11.76
N ALA A 493 -16.77 1.16 11.23
CA ALA A 493 -16.91 -0.26 11.48
C ALA A 493 -15.75 -1.10 10.92
N CYS A 494 -14.89 -0.54 10.06
CA CYS A 494 -13.67 -1.20 9.59
C CYS A 494 -12.69 -1.53 10.70
N GLU A 495 -12.65 -0.71 11.77
CA GLU A 495 -11.77 -0.90 12.93
C GLU A 495 -12.38 -1.82 14.01
N TRP A 496 -13.59 -2.35 13.85
CA TRP A 496 -14.13 -3.36 14.79
C TRP A 496 -13.26 -4.60 14.81
N LEU A 497 -12.63 -4.87 15.95
CA LEU A 497 -11.74 -6.01 16.06
C LEU A 497 -12.46 -7.33 15.80
N ASP A 498 -11.91 -8.11 14.83
CA ASP A 498 -12.41 -9.43 14.44
C ASP A 498 -13.86 -9.45 13.90
N VAL A 499 -14.37 -8.30 13.43
CA VAL A 499 -15.68 -8.19 12.75
C VAL A 499 -15.49 -7.55 11.38
N PHE A 500 -15.97 -8.22 10.33
CA PHE A 500 -15.82 -7.75 8.95
C PHE A 500 -17.00 -6.88 8.52
N VAL A 501 -16.76 -5.56 8.44
CA VAL A 501 -17.61 -4.57 7.75
C VAL A 501 -16.67 -3.61 7.03
N ASP A 502 -16.59 -3.71 5.71
CA ASP A 502 -15.56 -3.06 4.90
C ASP A 502 -16.14 -2.19 3.76
N GLN A 503 -17.37 -2.45 3.34
CA GLN A 503 -17.96 -1.87 2.14
C GLN A 503 -19.23 -1.09 2.47
N GLN A 504 -19.44 0.10 1.85
CA GLN A 504 -20.67 0.88 2.02
C GLN A 504 -21.92 0.08 1.68
N ARG A 505 -21.84 -0.86 0.71
CA ARG A 505 -22.97 -1.76 0.42
C ARG A 505 -23.39 -2.63 1.61
N GLN A 506 -22.48 -2.91 2.57
CA GLN A 506 -22.86 -3.67 3.80
C GLN A 506 -23.66 -2.78 4.75
N VAL A 507 -23.34 -1.49 4.81
CA VAL A 507 -24.14 -0.48 5.54
C VAL A 507 -25.51 -0.31 4.89
N ARG A 508 -25.56 -0.22 3.54
CA ARG A 508 -26.81 -0.12 2.76
C ARG A 508 -27.72 -1.33 3.00
N ARG A 509 -27.20 -2.55 2.91
CA ARG A 509 -27.93 -3.81 3.13
C ARG A 509 -28.24 -4.08 4.59
N ALA A 510 -27.77 -3.24 5.51
CA ALA A 510 -27.88 -3.43 6.93
C ALA A 510 -27.34 -4.80 7.40
N ASP A 511 -26.06 -5.06 7.10
CA ASP A 511 -25.37 -6.21 7.67
C ASP A 511 -25.38 -6.06 9.20
N LEU A 512 -26.35 -6.70 9.88
CA LEU A 512 -26.64 -6.54 11.31
C LEU A 512 -25.51 -7.11 12.17
N LYS A 513 -24.43 -6.34 12.29
CA LYS A 513 -23.21 -6.70 13.02
C LYS A 513 -22.94 -5.71 14.14
N ASN A 514 -22.09 -6.11 15.06
CA ASN A 514 -21.59 -5.29 16.14
C ASN A 514 -20.16 -5.69 16.48
N GLY A 515 -19.34 -4.71 16.81
CA GLY A 515 -17.94 -4.93 17.17
C GLY A 515 -17.46 -3.96 18.26
N ILE A 516 -16.21 -4.13 18.64
CA ILE A 516 -15.55 -3.31 19.65
C ILE A 516 -14.41 -2.57 18.98
N TRP A 517 -14.35 -1.24 19.17
CA TRP A 517 -13.16 -0.45 18.92
C TRP A 517 -12.23 -0.54 20.12
N HIS A 518 -10.96 -0.82 19.86
CA HIS A 518 -9.89 -0.69 20.84
C HIS A 518 -9.22 0.66 20.64
N LEU A 519 -9.38 1.55 21.61
CA LEU A 519 -8.92 2.94 21.54
C LEU A 519 -7.80 3.19 22.54
N ASP A 520 -7.00 4.21 22.26
CA ASP A 520 -5.97 4.76 23.16
C ASP A 520 -6.26 6.25 23.36
N VAL A 521 -6.63 6.65 24.54
CA VAL A 521 -6.92 8.05 24.88
C VAL A 521 -5.61 8.79 25.05
N ALA A 522 -5.35 9.79 24.20
CA ALA A 522 -4.12 10.57 24.25
C ALA A 522 -4.10 11.56 25.42
N GLU A 523 -5.19 12.30 25.61
CA GLU A 523 -5.28 13.37 26.59
C GLU A 523 -6.51 13.20 27.48
N PRO A 524 -6.44 13.55 28.78
CA PRO A 524 -7.60 13.51 29.66
C PRO A 524 -8.62 14.58 29.26
N GLY A 525 -9.90 14.32 29.45
CA GLY A 525 -10.91 15.33 29.15
C GLY A 525 -12.33 14.77 29.09
N GLU A 526 -13.26 15.65 28.70
CA GLU A 526 -14.61 15.26 28.33
C GLU A 526 -14.66 15.00 26.82
N TYR A 527 -15.22 13.85 26.45
CA TYR A 527 -15.33 13.38 25.07
C TYR A 527 -16.78 13.30 24.67
N SER A 528 -17.11 13.77 23.47
CA SER A 528 -18.39 13.59 22.78
C SER A 528 -18.27 12.44 21.80
N PHE A 529 -19.30 11.55 21.80
CA PHE A 529 -19.44 10.42 20.89
C PHE A 529 -20.77 10.57 20.15
N GLU A 530 -20.70 10.80 18.83
CA GLU A 530 -21.87 10.95 17.99
C GLU A 530 -22.03 9.69 17.14
N LEU A 531 -23.02 8.86 17.50
CA LEU A 531 -23.29 7.57 16.88
C LEU A 531 -24.16 7.76 15.64
N ARG A 532 -23.70 7.26 14.51
CA ARG A 532 -24.40 7.33 13.22
C ARG A 532 -24.50 5.95 12.58
N ARG A 533 -25.61 5.71 11.86
CA ARG A 533 -25.74 4.59 10.94
C ARG A 533 -25.13 4.91 9.59
N TRP A 534 -25.40 6.11 9.08
CA TRP A 534 -24.94 6.67 7.82
C TRP A 534 -23.83 7.69 8.09
N PRO A 535 -22.89 7.91 7.18
CA PRO A 535 -21.89 8.95 7.37
C PRO A 535 -22.54 10.34 7.32
N ALA A 536 -21.90 11.33 7.94
CA ALA A 536 -22.49 12.65 8.12
C ALA A 536 -22.84 13.36 6.79
N GLU A 537 -21.99 13.18 5.79
CA GLU A 537 -22.16 13.78 4.45
C GLU A 537 -23.37 13.24 3.69
N SER A 538 -23.93 12.10 4.07
CA SER A 538 -25.13 11.56 3.45
C SER A 538 -26.41 12.34 3.81
N GLY A 539 -26.43 13.04 4.96
CA GLY A 539 -27.59 13.75 5.47
C GLY A 539 -28.78 12.86 5.83
N LEU A 540 -28.58 11.55 5.95
CA LEU A 540 -29.64 10.57 6.18
C LEU A 540 -29.95 10.39 7.67
N ALA A 541 -31.22 10.25 8.00
CA ALA A 541 -31.64 9.88 9.35
C ALA A 541 -31.27 8.41 9.67
N LEU A 542 -31.12 8.10 10.96
CA LEU A 542 -30.78 6.76 11.45
C LEU A 542 -31.71 5.66 10.92
N THR A 543 -33.00 5.99 10.75
CA THR A 543 -34.04 5.08 10.30
C THR A 543 -34.16 4.97 8.79
N ASP A 544 -33.55 5.90 8.03
CA ASP A 544 -33.78 6.01 6.58
C ASP A 544 -33.25 4.80 5.81
N GLY A 545 -33.93 4.52 4.70
CA GLY A 545 -33.40 3.76 3.59
C GLY A 545 -32.85 4.69 2.51
N VAL A 546 -32.13 4.13 1.55
CA VAL A 546 -31.61 4.85 0.37
C VAL A 546 -32.09 4.11 -0.87
N PRO A 547 -32.62 4.76 -1.90
CA PRO A 547 -32.97 4.09 -3.14
C PRO A 547 -31.71 3.51 -3.81
N GLU A 548 -31.92 2.59 -4.74
CA GLU A 548 -30.86 2.20 -5.67
C GLU A 548 -30.31 3.46 -6.34
N THR A 549 -28.98 3.63 -6.30
CA THR A 549 -28.32 4.88 -6.73
C THR A 549 -27.53 4.59 -8.01
N PRO A 550 -27.95 5.13 -9.18
CA PRO A 550 -27.12 5.12 -10.38
C PRO A 550 -25.81 5.87 -10.11
N VAL A 551 -24.69 5.29 -10.55
CA VAL A 551 -23.35 5.89 -10.49
C VAL A 551 -22.77 5.90 -11.90
N THR A 552 -21.61 6.52 -12.10
CA THR A 552 -21.03 6.74 -13.45
C THR A 552 -20.90 5.45 -14.25
N ASP A 553 -20.47 4.35 -13.63
CA ASP A 553 -20.28 3.06 -14.31
C ASP A 553 -20.96 1.90 -13.57
N GLY A 554 -22.19 2.09 -13.15
CA GLY A 554 -22.93 1.02 -12.50
C GLY A 554 -24.08 1.51 -11.62
N VAL A 555 -24.35 0.73 -10.57
CA VAL A 555 -25.45 1.03 -9.64
C VAL A 555 -25.05 0.58 -8.23
N TYR A 556 -25.25 1.44 -7.26
CA TYR A 556 -25.18 1.05 -5.86
C TYR A 556 -26.53 0.51 -5.37
N VAL A 557 -26.48 -0.58 -4.63
CA VAL A 557 -27.68 -1.26 -4.13
C VAL A 557 -28.48 -0.36 -3.20
N GLU A 558 -29.79 -0.58 -3.14
CA GLU A 558 -30.67 0.10 -2.18
C GLU A 558 -30.19 -0.09 -0.72
N GLY A 559 -30.42 0.92 0.11
CA GLY A 559 -30.23 0.88 1.55
C GLY A 559 -31.55 0.62 2.27
N VAL A 560 -31.59 -0.44 3.08
CA VAL A 560 -32.79 -0.86 3.82
C VAL A 560 -33.06 0.08 5.00
N PRO A 561 -34.30 0.53 5.25
CA PRO A 561 -34.64 1.26 6.47
C PRO A 561 -34.52 0.35 7.71
N LEU A 562 -34.15 0.91 8.87
CA LEU A 562 -34.07 0.20 10.13
C LEU A 562 -34.98 0.82 11.21
N PRO A 563 -35.66 0.02 12.06
CA PRO A 563 -36.56 0.53 13.09
C PRO A 563 -35.77 0.98 14.34
N ILE A 564 -34.81 1.91 14.16
CA ILE A 564 -33.99 2.41 15.27
C ILE A 564 -34.83 3.37 16.12
N HIS A 565 -34.98 3.03 17.42
CA HIS A 565 -35.70 3.82 18.40
C HIS A 565 -34.79 4.47 19.43
N ALA A 566 -33.66 3.79 19.76
CA ALA A 566 -32.69 4.31 20.72
C ALA A 566 -31.28 3.84 20.37
N ALA A 567 -30.30 4.49 20.96
CA ALA A 567 -28.90 4.06 20.91
C ALA A 567 -28.37 3.78 22.33
N ARG A 568 -27.36 2.92 22.39
CA ARG A 568 -26.63 2.57 23.61
C ARG A 568 -25.15 2.62 23.31
N ILE A 569 -24.38 3.14 24.27
CA ILE A 569 -22.92 3.17 24.22
C ILE A 569 -22.35 2.53 25.49
N ARG A 570 -21.30 1.78 25.34
CA ARG A 570 -20.46 1.31 26.46
C ARG A 570 -19.03 1.75 26.18
N ILE A 571 -18.49 2.56 27.09
CA ILE A 571 -17.11 3.02 27.04
C ILE A 571 -16.47 2.91 28.41
N ASP A 572 -15.26 2.37 28.48
CA ASP A 572 -14.53 2.13 29.72
C ASP A 572 -15.40 1.43 30.80
N GLY A 573 -16.20 0.44 30.37
CA GLY A 573 -17.12 -0.33 31.25
C GLY A 573 -18.40 0.40 31.65
N ASN A 574 -18.53 1.72 31.38
CA ASN A 574 -19.75 2.49 31.69
C ASN A 574 -20.72 2.44 30.53
N GLU A 575 -21.99 2.17 30.83
CA GLU A 575 -23.06 2.08 29.82
C GLU A 575 -24.05 3.24 29.94
N GLN A 576 -24.43 3.81 28.82
CA GLN A 576 -25.43 4.87 28.71
C GLN A 576 -26.42 4.51 27.59
N LYS A 577 -27.69 4.98 27.72
CA LYS A 577 -28.73 4.82 26.72
C LYS A 577 -29.42 6.16 26.50
N ALA A 578 -29.76 6.45 25.24
CA ALA A 578 -30.55 7.63 24.85
C ALA A 578 -31.53 7.26 23.74
N GLU A 579 -32.69 7.94 23.70
CA GLU A 579 -33.64 7.82 22.61
C GLU A 579 -33.07 8.43 21.33
N ALA A 580 -33.47 7.88 20.18
CA ALA A 580 -33.23 8.42 18.86
C ALA A 580 -34.53 9.06 18.35
N PRO A 581 -34.71 10.39 18.47
CA PRO A 581 -35.90 11.07 17.96
C PRO A 581 -36.12 10.79 16.47
N GLU A 582 -37.38 10.80 16.03
CA GLU A 582 -37.73 10.63 14.62
C GLU A 582 -37.00 11.67 13.75
N GLY A 583 -36.41 11.23 12.66
CA GLY A 583 -35.63 12.07 11.74
C GLY A 583 -34.24 12.47 12.23
N SER A 584 -33.79 11.97 13.40
CA SER A 584 -32.43 12.26 13.84
C SER A 584 -31.37 11.49 13.02
N GLU A 585 -30.31 12.19 12.63
CA GLU A 585 -29.16 11.60 11.91
C GLU A 585 -28.19 10.88 12.86
N SER A 586 -28.21 11.23 14.14
CA SER A 586 -27.27 10.73 15.15
C SER A 586 -27.84 10.71 16.57
N VAL A 587 -27.18 9.97 17.47
CA VAL A 587 -27.40 10.07 18.92
C VAL A 587 -26.05 10.38 19.57
N ARG A 588 -26.05 11.39 20.47
CA ARG A 588 -24.85 11.89 21.12
C ARG A 588 -24.77 11.45 22.58
N PHE A 589 -23.55 11.08 22.99
CA PHE A 589 -23.19 10.75 24.36
C PHE A 589 -21.93 11.52 24.78
N THR A 590 -21.71 11.69 26.07
CA THR A 590 -20.46 12.22 26.61
C THR A 590 -19.89 11.31 27.68
N ALA A 591 -18.55 11.30 27.78
CA ALA A 591 -17.83 10.58 28.81
C ALA A 591 -16.54 11.31 29.21
N LYS A 592 -16.19 11.25 30.50
CA LYS A 592 -14.89 11.72 30.97
C LYS A 592 -13.89 10.57 30.91
N LEU A 593 -12.81 10.75 30.17
CA LEU A 593 -11.79 9.74 29.95
C LEU A 593 -10.44 10.18 30.52
N GLN A 594 -9.62 9.19 30.89
CA GLN A 594 -8.23 9.36 31.27
C GLN A 594 -7.31 8.77 30.20
N PRO A 595 -6.06 9.22 30.09
CA PRO A 595 -5.11 8.66 29.12
C PRO A 595 -4.92 7.16 29.31
N GLY A 596 -4.83 6.46 28.18
CA GLY A 596 -4.57 5.02 28.12
C GLY A 596 -5.65 4.23 27.38
N PRO A 597 -5.57 2.88 27.43
CA PRO A 597 -6.41 1.99 26.65
C PRO A 597 -7.85 1.95 27.16
N VAL A 598 -8.82 2.12 26.24
CA VAL A 598 -10.25 1.96 26.50
C VAL A 598 -10.91 1.13 25.40
N GLU A 599 -12.07 0.56 25.69
CA GLU A 599 -12.91 -0.15 24.72
C GLU A 599 -14.22 0.61 24.52
N LEU A 600 -14.59 0.80 23.24
CA LEU A 600 -15.86 1.39 22.84
C LEU A 600 -16.71 0.33 22.15
N GLN A 601 -17.97 0.19 22.58
CA GLN A 601 -18.99 -0.61 21.88
C GLN A 601 -20.32 0.16 21.84
N THR A 602 -21.04 0.02 20.73
CA THR A 602 -22.28 0.77 20.49
C THR A 602 -23.39 -0.16 20.03
N TRP A 603 -24.65 0.24 20.23
CA TRP A 603 -25.82 -0.48 19.73
C TRP A 603 -26.91 0.48 19.31
N PHE A 604 -27.55 0.19 18.19
CA PHE A 604 -28.88 0.68 17.89
C PHE A 604 -29.91 -0.37 18.31
N VAL A 605 -31.02 0.09 18.88
CA VAL A 605 -32.07 -0.79 19.40
C VAL A 605 -33.45 -0.35 18.88
N ASP A 606 -34.37 -1.33 18.75
CA ASP A 606 -35.75 -1.09 18.36
C ASP A 606 -36.60 -0.61 19.57
N GLU A 607 -37.90 -0.34 19.34
CA GLU A 607 -38.86 0.09 20.35
C GLU A 607 -39.03 -0.94 21.48
N ALA A 608 -38.90 -2.23 21.16
CA ALA A 608 -38.97 -3.32 22.16
C ALA A 608 -37.66 -3.47 22.95
N GLY A 609 -36.59 -2.74 22.60
CA GLY A 609 -35.28 -2.81 23.22
C GLY A 609 -34.38 -3.94 22.69
N ASN A 610 -34.76 -4.57 21.57
CA ASN A 610 -33.89 -5.58 20.94
C ASN A 610 -32.73 -4.88 20.19
N GLU A 611 -31.54 -5.48 20.30
CA GLU A 611 -30.35 -5.01 19.58
C GLU A 611 -30.47 -5.26 18.07
N ILE A 612 -30.27 -4.21 17.26
CA ILE A 612 -30.31 -4.27 15.79
C ILE A 612 -28.88 -4.46 15.26
N CYS A 613 -28.00 -3.47 15.47
CA CYS A 613 -26.60 -3.46 15.04
C CYS A 613 -25.79 -2.45 15.87
N GLY A 614 -24.45 -2.42 15.67
CA GLY A 614 -23.61 -1.31 16.13
C GLY A 614 -23.78 -0.06 15.25
N ALA A 615 -23.30 1.08 15.74
CA ALA A 615 -23.14 2.27 14.92
C ALA A 615 -21.99 2.03 13.93
N TYR A 616 -22.23 2.14 12.62
CA TYR A 616 -21.18 1.95 11.64
C TYR A 616 -20.18 3.10 11.62
N TYR A 617 -20.60 4.28 12.10
CA TYR A 617 -19.79 5.51 12.19
C TYR A 617 -19.94 6.11 13.57
N VAL A 618 -18.83 6.56 14.16
CA VAL A 618 -18.82 7.30 15.42
C VAL A 618 -17.87 8.48 15.30
N ARG A 619 -18.42 9.71 15.32
CA ARG A 619 -17.59 10.91 15.44
C ARG A 619 -17.21 11.08 16.91
N VAL A 620 -15.90 11.13 17.15
CA VAL A 620 -15.31 11.34 18.48
C VAL A 620 -14.67 12.70 18.53
N GLU A 621 -14.96 13.48 19.60
CA GLU A 621 -14.40 14.80 19.80
C GLU A 621 -14.06 15.02 21.27
N ARG A 622 -12.83 15.37 21.59
CA ARG A 622 -12.47 15.89 22.90
C ARG A 622 -12.93 17.34 22.95
N ILE A 623 -13.85 17.66 23.85
CA ILE A 623 -14.52 18.97 23.96
C ILE A 623 -13.98 19.83 25.10
N GLU A 624 -13.36 19.25 26.13
CA GLU A 624 -12.68 19.94 27.25
C GLU A 624 -11.46 19.16 27.74
#